data_6f83471f7433180717861d3185671006
#
_entry.id   6f83471f7433180717861d3185671006
#
_cell.length_a   1.000
_cell.length_b   1.000
_cell.length_c   1.000
_cell.angle_alpha   90.00
_cell.angle_beta   90.00
_cell.angle_gamma   90.00
#
_symmetry.space_group_name_H-M   'P 1'
#
loop_
_entity.id
_entity.type
_entity.pdbx_description
1 polymer ?
#
loop_
_entity_poly.entity_id
_entity_poly.type
_entity_poly.pdbx_seq_one_letter_code
_entity_poly.pdbx_strand_id
1 'polypeptide(L)'
;KSIRRQRQMCIRDSDITVDKIDEINKTVDNNSLLGMKLSDINVVYSGFRNFIKDNYITSEEILDLLCRKVQESEKLKDSVIALDGFTGFTPVQYRLIGLLLDICTDIKVALTIDTSEKVNVNEGIETLFYMTKDTVAHLYKICDEQHINIENAVMIDDDNTSRFKSSKELAFLEKNIFRAGSRHYNGEVNDIALYAGTTPKDELQYITGKILELTRLSGYRYSDIAVVTGDIGVYGKLAANIFSQNEIPFFLDQKRHITDNCLVEMITAVLDIIEKNYAYDSMFRYLRTGFTQLTRDEIDILDNYCLAVGIKGRKLSLIHISEPTRP
;
A
#
# COMPACT_ATOMS: atom_id res chain seq x y z
N LYS A 1 1.84 -1.69 -11.58
CA LYS A 1 1.22 -1.18 -10.32
C LYS A 1 2.25 -0.90 -9.22
N SER A 2 3.31 -1.72 -9.10
CA SER A 2 4.45 -1.48 -8.19
C SER A 2 5.14 -0.13 -8.46
N ILE A 3 5.43 0.19 -9.71
CA ILE A 3 6.05 1.45 -10.12
C ILE A 3 5.17 2.68 -9.78
N ARG A 4 3.84 2.58 -9.82
CA ARG A 4 2.95 3.66 -9.37
C ARG A 4 3.00 3.86 -7.86
N ARG A 5 3.11 2.79 -7.07
CA ARG A 5 3.28 2.89 -5.60
C ARG A 5 4.63 3.50 -5.24
N GLN A 6 5.72 3.08 -5.90
CA GLN A 6 7.03 3.71 -5.72
C GLN A 6 7.01 5.20 -6.11
N ARG A 7 6.38 5.58 -7.23
CA ARG A 7 6.24 6.98 -7.61
C ARG A 7 5.41 7.80 -6.62
N GLN A 8 4.34 7.24 -6.06
CA GLN A 8 3.58 7.92 -5.01
C GLN A 8 4.36 8.03 -3.71
N MET A 9 5.12 7.01 -3.30
CA MET A 9 6.06 7.12 -2.18
C MET A 9 7.15 8.15 -2.47
N CYS A 10 7.81 8.12 -3.61
CA CYS A 10 8.84 9.09 -3.97
C CYS A 10 8.34 10.55 -4.01
N ILE A 11 7.12 10.80 -4.46
CA ILE A 11 6.52 12.16 -4.43
C ILE A 11 6.17 12.55 -2.98
N ARG A 12 5.74 11.62 -2.14
CA ARG A 12 5.46 11.84 -0.73
C ARG A 12 6.73 12.04 0.10
N ASP A 13 7.81 11.34 -0.26
CA ASP A 13 9.09 11.38 0.43
C ASP A 13 9.92 12.63 0.11
N SER A 14 9.53 13.41 -0.92
CA SER A 14 10.36 14.53 -1.39
C SER A 14 10.15 15.84 -0.63
N ASP A 15 9.24 15.90 0.36
CA ASP A 15 8.92 17.13 1.11
C ASP A 15 8.78 18.37 0.18
N ILE A 16 8.05 18.19 -0.94
CA ILE A 16 7.83 19.25 -1.92
C ILE A 16 6.76 20.20 -1.41
N THR A 17 7.22 21.36 -0.96
CA THR A 17 6.35 22.47 -0.54
C THR A 17 6.02 23.36 -1.73
N VAL A 18 5.00 24.22 -1.58
CA VAL A 18 4.67 25.26 -2.56
C VAL A 18 5.89 26.15 -2.83
N ASP A 19 6.65 26.50 -1.78
CA ASP A 19 7.84 27.34 -1.89
C ASP A 19 8.93 26.67 -2.74
N LYS A 20 9.13 25.36 -2.59
CA LYS A 20 10.07 24.60 -3.44
C LYS A 20 9.62 24.55 -4.91
N ILE A 21 8.32 24.40 -5.16
CA ILE A 21 7.77 24.47 -6.52
C ILE A 21 8.02 25.86 -7.11
N ASP A 22 7.81 26.92 -6.33
CA ASP A 22 8.08 28.29 -6.75
C ASP A 22 9.57 28.54 -7.04
N GLU A 23 10.47 28.00 -6.22
CA GLU A 23 11.91 28.07 -6.46
C GLU A 23 12.31 27.37 -7.77
N ILE A 24 11.80 26.17 -7.99
CA ILE A 24 12.05 25.42 -9.23
C ILE A 24 11.47 26.19 -10.43
N ASN A 25 10.28 26.75 -10.28
CA ASN A 25 9.62 27.50 -11.34
C ASN A 25 10.41 28.76 -11.77
N LYS A 26 11.12 29.38 -10.82
CA LYS A 26 12.02 30.54 -11.12
C LYS A 26 13.26 30.15 -11.90
N THR A 27 13.67 28.88 -11.86
CA THR A 27 14.88 28.38 -12.57
C THR A 27 14.56 27.84 -13.96
N VAL A 28 13.28 27.63 -14.29
CA VAL A 28 12.83 27.06 -15.57
C VAL A 28 12.24 28.16 -16.45
N ASP A 29 12.51 28.09 -17.74
CA ASP A 29 11.89 29.01 -18.72
C ASP A 29 10.36 28.83 -18.69
N ASN A 30 9.65 29.91 -18.36
CA ASN A 30 8.19 29.96 -18.26
C ASN A 30 7.47 29.61 -19.58
N ASN A 31 8.13 29.80 -20.72
CA ASN A 31 7.57 29.44 -22.01
C ASN A 31 7.86 28.01 -22.43
N SER A 32 8.62 27.25 -21.62
CA SER A 32 8.85 25.84 -21.85
C SER A 32 7.62 25.03 -21.43
N LEU A 33 7.44 23.84 -22.00
CA LEU A 33 6.38 22.91 -21.62
C LEU A 33 6.47 22.52 -20.13
N LEU A 34 7.68 22.45 -19.59
CA LEU A 34 7.93 22.16 -18.18
C LEU A 34 7.50 23.34 -17.31
N GLY A 35 7.85 24.59 -17.70
CA GLY A 35 7.45 25.78 -16.97
C GLY A 35 5.94 25.95 -16.90
N MET A 36 5.23 25.75 -18.03
CA MET A 36 3.76 25.78 -18.05
C MET A 36 3.15 24.73 -17.12
N LYS A 37 3.63 23.48 -17.15
CA LYS A 37 3.15 22.41 -16.26
C LYS A 37 3.42 22.71 -14.79
N LEU A 38 4.57 23.24 -14.44
CA LEU A 38 4.90 23.61 -13.06
C LEU A 38 4.00 24.76 -12.57
N SER A 39 3.72 25.72 -13.42
CA SER A 39 2.79 26.82 -13.13
C SER A 39 1.38 26.31 -12.85
N ASP A 40 0.85 25.42 -13.71
CA ASP A 40 -0.47 24.80 -13.51
C ASP A 40 -0.53 23.97 -12.21
N ILE A 41 0.50 23.16 -11.94
CA ILE A 41 0.60 22.39 -10.70
C ILE A 41 0.61 23.32 -9.49
N ASN A 42 1.36 24.41 -9.54
CA ASN A 42 1.46 25.37 -8.46
C ASN A 42 0.11 26.06 -8.17
N VAL A 43 -0.63 26.47 -9.19
CA VAL A 43 -1.98 27.04 -9.04
C VAL A 43 -2.94 26.06 -8.38
N VAL A 44 -3.00 24.82 -8.87
CA VAL A 44 -3.88 23.77 -8.32
C VAL A 44 -3.48 23.43 -6.89
N TYR A 45 -2.18 23.24 -6.64
CA TYR A 45 -1.69 22.86 -5.30
C TYR A 45 -1.89 23.98 -4.28
N SER A 46 -1.61 25.22 -4.65
CA SER A 46 -1.85 26.38 -3.79
C SER A 46 -3.33 26.58 -3.49
N GLY A 47 -4.20 26.43 -4.51
CA GLY A 47 -5.65 26.46 -4.33
C GLY A 47 -6.15 25.36 -3.38
N PHE A 48 -5.65 24.14 -3.55
CA PHE A 48 -5.96 23.04 -2.64
C PHE A 48 -5.48 23.31 -1.21
N ARG A 49 -4.25 23.76 -1.04
CA ARG A 49 -3.68 24.10 0.28
C ARG A 49 -4.49 25.18 1.00
N ASN A 50 -4.91 26.21 0.28
CA ASN A 50 -5.76 27.27 0.83
C ASN A 50 -7.14 26.75 1.21
N PHE A 51 -7.72 25.84 0.43
CA PHE A 51 -9.02 25.23 0.73
C PHE A 51 -8.99 24.39 2.01
N ILE A 52 -7.93 23.60 2.22
CA ILE A 52 -7.84 22.71 3.40
C ILE A 52 -7.40 23.45 4.67
N LYS A 53 -6.64 24.55 4.55
CA LYS A 53 -5.89 25.21 5.63
C LYS A 53 -6.68 25.44 6.91
N ASP A 54 -7.95 25.82 6.80
CA ASP A 54 -8.77 26.21 7.96
C ASP A 54 -9.88 25.22 8.30
N ASN A 55 -10.10 24.21 7.44
CA ASN A 55 -11.24 23.31 7.56
C ASN A 55 -10.86 21.84 7.73
N TYR A 56 -9.68 21.43 7.30
CA TYR A 56 -9.28 20.04 7.26
C TYR A 56 -7.81 19.87 7.64
N ILE A 57 -7.49 18.76 8.28
CA ILE A 57 -6.13 18.29 8.52
C ILE A 57 -5.97 17.00 7.74
N THR A 58 -5.05 16.96 6.78
CA THR A 58 -4.71 15.71 6.07
C THR A 58 -3.88 14.82 6.96
N SER A 59 -3.89 13.51 6.67
CA SER A 59 -3.04 12.53 7.40
C SER A 59 -1.55 12.89 7.36
N GLU A 60 -1.13 13.62 6.34
CA GLU A 60 0.25 14.07 6.13
C GLU A 60 0.57 15.30 6.99
N GLU A 61 -0.39 16.19 7.18
CA GLU A 61 -0.23 17.38 8.02
C GLU A 61 -0.23 17.07 9.52
N ILE A 62 -0.71 15.87 9.92
CA ILE A 62 -0.64 15.44 11.32
C ILE A 62 0.80 15.41 11.82
N LEU A 63 1.73 14.87 11.02
CA LEU A 63 3.15 14.84 11.40
C LEU A 63 3.77 16.22 11.43
N ASP A 64 3.42 17.12 10.51
CA ASP A 64 3.88 18.50 10.52
C ASP A 64 3.33 19.28 11.74
N LEU A 65 2.07 19.04 12.09
CA LEU A 65 1.48 19.60 13.31
C LEU A 65 2.16 19.05 14.57
N LEU A 66 2.44 17.74 14.57
CA LEU A 66 3.17 17.11 15.65
C LEU A 66 4.57 17.72 15.81
N CYS A 67 5.31 17.90 14.71
CA CYS A 67 6.62 18.56 14.75
C CYS A 67 6.57 19.97 15.38
N ARG A 68 5.49 20.72 15.15
CA ARG A 68 5.32 22.05 15.75
C ARG A 68 4.95 22.02 17.23
N LYS A 69 4.29 20.93 17.68
CA LYS A 69 3.74 20.84 19.04
C LYS A 69 4.56 19.93 19.97
N VAL A 70 5.43 19.12 19.44
CA VAL A 70 6.19 18.14 20.22
C VAL A 70 7.05 18.81 21.29
N GLN A 71 7.65 19.96 20.99
CA GLN A 71 8.52 20.70 21.91
C GLN A 71 7.75 21.30 23.12
N GLU A 72 6.44 21.50 22.98
CA GLU A 72 5.57 21.99 24.06
C GLU A 72 5.10 20.87 25.01
N SER A 73 5.43 19.63 24.73
CA SER A 73 4.89 18.46 25.42
C SER A 73 5.65 18.16 26.71
N GLU A 74 5.06 18.44 27.85
CA GLU A 74 5.58 18.04 29.17
C GLU A 74 5.64 16.51 29.35
N LYS A 75 4.80 15.74 28.64
CA LYS A 75 4.77 14.27 28.75
C LYS A 75 5.96 13.58 28.09
N LEU A 76 6.57 14.23 27.11
CA LEU A 76 7.71 13.69 26.38
C LEU A 76 9.05 14.11 27.01
N LYS A 77 9.05 15.12 27.88
CA LYS A 77 10.24 15.46 28.65
C LYS A 77 10.65 14.26 29.49
N ASP A 78 11.95 14.00 29.47
CA ASP A 78 12.59 12.92 30.24
C ASP A 78 12.05 11.50 29.91
N SER A 79 11.37 11.33 28.79
CA SER A 79 10.90 10.04 28.33
C SER A 79 12.00 9.27 27.56
N VAL A 80 11.86 7.95 27.50
CA VAL A 80 12.62 7.08 26.59
C VAL A 80 11.68 6.62 25.49
N ILE A 81 12.08 6.82 24.23
CA ILE A 81 11.31 6.41 23.07
C ILE A 81 11.98 5.22 22.41
N ALA A 82 11.20 4.17 22.11
CA ALA A 82 11.66 3.03 21.34
C ALA A 82 10.93 3.01 19.98
N LEU A 83 11.70 2.94 18.90
CA LEU A 83 11.23 2.81 17.52
C LEU A 83 11.59 1.41 17.03
N ASP A 84 10.61 0.58 16.74
CA ASP A 84 10.80 -0.80 16.30
C ASP A 84 9.93 -1.11 15.06
N GLY A 85 10.42 -2.03 14.21
CA GLY A 85 9.70 -2.48 13.02
C GLY A 85 9.73 -1.51 11.84
N PHE A 86 10.60 -0.50 11.84
CA PHE A 86 10.77 0.43 10.72
C PHE A 86 11.86 -0.05 9.76
N THR A 87 11.60 0.05 8.47
CA THR A 87 12.59 -0.19 7.40
C THR A 87 13.24 1.10 6.90
N GLY A 88 12.71 2.24 7.30
CA GLY A 88 13.15 3.59 6.95
C GLY A 88 12.17 4.63 7.45
N PHE A 89 12.55 5.89 7.35
CA PHE A 89 11.73 7.03 7.76
C PHE A 89 11.56 8.02 6.60
N THR A 90 10.43 8.69 6.56
CA THR A 90 10.21 9.82 5.65
C THR A 90 10.95 11.07 6.17
N PRO A 91 11.23 12.09 5.31
CA PRO A 91 11.89 13.32 5.74
C PRO A 91 11.20 14.01 6.92
N VAL A 92 9.87 13.99 6.97
CA VAL A 92 9.10 14.55 8.10
C VAL A 92 9.31 13.74 9.38
N GLN A 93 9.41 12.41 9.26
CA GLN A 93 9.69 11.54 10.41
C GLN A 93 11.13 11.75 10.92
N TYR A 94 12.11 11.90 10.04
CA TYR A 94 13.48 12.26 10.45
C TYR A 94 13.52 13.61 11.17
N ARG A 95 12.79 14.62 10.66
CA ARG A 95 12.66 15.91 11.35
C ARG A 95 12.03 15.76 12.73
N LEU A 96 10.97 14.94 12.85
CA LEU A 96 10.35 14.64 14.14
C LEU A 96 11.32 13.95 15.10
N ILE A 97 12.08 12.97 14.62
CA ILE A 97 13.11 12.29 15.43
C ILE A 97 14.15 13.32 15.94
N GLY A 98 14.60 14.23 15.08
CA GLY A 98 15.51 15.31 15.49
C GLY A 98 14.93 16.18 16.62
N LEU A 99 13.65 16.58 16.49
CA LEU A 99 12.97 17.35 17.55
C LEU A 99 12.76 16.56 18.85
N LEU A 100 12.55 15.24 18.75
CA LEU A 100 12.43 14.37 19.91
C LEU A 100 13.75 14.19 20.65
N LEU A 101 14.87 14.15 19.92
CA LEU A 101 16.22 14.07 20.50
C LEU A 101 16.54 15.27 21.39
N ASP A 102 15.95 16.44 21.13
CA ASP A 102 16.14 17.65 21.95
C ASP A 102 15.42 17.59 23.31
N ILE A 103 14.38 16.78 23.45
CA ILE A 103 13.49 16.79 24.62
C ILE A 103 13.43 15.49 25.40
N CYS A 104 13.72 14.36 24.74
CA CYS A 104 13.70 13.04 25.37
C CYS A 104 15.04 12.69 26.01
N THR A 105 15.04 11.84 27.02
CA THR A 105 16.26 11.35 27.65
C THR A 105 17.04 10.42 26.73
N ASP A 106 16.33 9.58 25.96
CA ASP A 106 16.94 8.59 25.09
C ASP A 106 15.98 8.16 23.97
N ILE A 107 16.54 7.87 22.80
CA ILE A 107 15.80 7.27 21.67
C ILE A 107 16.50 5.99 21.24
N LYS A 108 15.80 4.87 21.35
CA LYS A 108 16.27 3.55 20.92
C LYS A 108 15.63 3.16 19.60
N VAL A 109 16.43 2.86 18.59
CA VAL A 109 15.96 2.48 17.27
C VAL A 109 16.40 1.05 16.97
N ALA A 110 15.43 0.14 16.83
CA ALA A 110 15.70 -1.23 16.42
C ALA A 110 15.51 -1.36 14.90
N LEU A 111 16.55 -1.84 14.23
CA LEU A 111 16.58 -2.02 12.78
C LEU A 111 17.01 -3.43 12.42
N THR A 112 16.43 -3.98 11.35
CA THR A 112 16.80 -5.31 10.86
C THR A 112 17.97 -5.20 9.89
N ILE A 113 19.08 -5.86 10.23
CA ILE A 113 20.27 -5.98 9.40
C ILE A 113 20.98 -7.30 9.73
N ASP A 114 21.70 -7.86 8.79
CA ASP A 114 22.57 -9.01 9.06
C ASP A 114 23.83 -8.53 9.83
N THR A 115 24.18 -9.24 10.89
CA THR A 115 25.32 -8.89 11.74
C THR A 115 26.67 -8.90 11.01
N SER A 116 26.76 -9.62 9.88
CA SER A 116 27.94 -9.63 9.02
C SER A 116 28.06 -8.39 8.12
N GLU A 117 27.01 -7.56 8.04
CA GLU A 117 27.01 -6.35 7.22
C GLU A 117 27.69 -5.17 7.90
N LYS A 118 28.45 -4.39 7.13
CA LYS A 118 29.03 -3.13 7.62
C LYS A 118 27.98 -2.03 7.54
N VAL A 119 27.56 -1.53 8.68
CA VAL A 119 26.49 -0.52 8.79
C VAL A 119 26.92 0.84 8.21
N ASN A 120 28.19 1.18 8.29
CA ASN A 120 28.73 2.52 7.94
C ASN A 120 29.20 2.62 6.48
N VAL A 121 28.89 1.65 5.61
CA VAL A 121 29.32 1.69 4.21
C VAL A 121 28.10 2.05 3.37
N ASN A 122 28.14 3.21 2.72
CA ASN A 122 27.11 3.63 1.76
C ASN A 122 27.34 2.88 0.44
N GLU A 123 26.65 1.78 0.27
CA GLU A 123 26.67 0.95 -0.93
C GLU A 123 25.48 1.33 -1.82
N GLY A 124 25.47 0.89 -3.08
CA GLY A 124 24.40 1.22 -4.02
C GLY A 124 23.03 0.64 -3.63
N ILE A 125 21.97 1.20 -4.22
CA ILE A 125 20.56 0.81 -3.96
C ILE A 125 20.25 -0.67 -4.25
N GLU A 126 21.13 -1.32 -5.01
CA GLU A 126 21.06 -2.75 -5.35
C GLU A 126 21.57 -3.66 -4.23
N THR A 127 22.18 -3.11 -3.18
CA THR A 127 22.77 -3.93 -2.12
C THR A 127 21.73 -4.37 -1.11
N LEU A 128 21.98 -5.55 -0.53
CA LEU A 128 21.16 -6.08 0.54
C LEU A 128 21.20 -5.14 1.75
N PHE A 129 20.05 -4.90 2.36
CA PHE A 129 19.90 -3.98 3.48
C PHE A 129 20.20 -2.49 3.18
N TYR A 130 20.21 -2.07 1.91
CA TYR A 130 20.41 -0.66 1.54
C TYR A 130 19.53 0.29 2.36
N MET A 131 18.22 0.01 2.45
CA MET A 131 17.28 0.88 3.19
C MET A 131 17.66 1.03 4.67
N THR A 132 18.10 -0.04 5.31
CA THR A 132 18.54 -0.01 6.71
C THR A 132 19.83 0.78 6.85
N LYS A 133 20.81 0.56 5.96
CA LYS A 133 22.07 1.29 5.95
C LYS A 133 21.87 2.79 5.72
N ASP A 134 21.01 3.16 4.79
CA ASP A 134 20.62 4.54 4.51
C ASP A 134 19.93 5.19 5.72
N THR A 135 19.04 4.45 6.38
CA THR A 135 18.37 4.90 7.61
C THR A 135 19.38 5.19 8.72
N VAL A 136 20.34 4.30 8.94
CA VAL A 136 21.39 4.50 9.93
C VAL A 136 22.24 5.72 9.59
N ALA A 137 22.62 5.88 8.32
CA ALA A 137 23.41 7.06 7.88
C ALA A 137 22.66 8.37 8.14
N HIS A 138 21.34 8.41 7.89
CA HIS A 138 20.52 9.58 8.19
C HIS A 138 20.42 9.86 9.71
N LEU A 139 20.24 8.83 10.53
CA LEU A 139 20.19 8.99 11.99
C LEU A 139 21.53 9.50 12.53
N TYR A 140 22.65 8.94 12.08
CA TYR A 140 23.98 9.44 12.46
C TYR A 140 24.18 10.90 12.06
N LYS A 141 23.74 11.27 10.85
CA LYS A 141 23.83 12.66 10.39
C LYS A 141 23.04 13.61 11.30
N ILE A 142 21.81 13.25 11.69
CA ILE A 142 20.99 14.07 12.61
C ILE A 142 21.70 14.23 13.96
N CYS A 143 22.23 13.15 14.52
CA CYS A 143 22.95 13.20 15.79
C CYS A 143 24.21 14.06 15.71
N ASP A 144 24.97 13.97 14.61
CA ASP A 144 26.16 14.79 14.38
C ASP A 144 25.81 16.27 14.25
N GLU A 145 24.79 16.62 13.48
CA GLU A 145 24.30 18.00 13.33
C GLU A 145 23.82 18.62 14.65
N GLN A 146 23.26 17.81 15.56
CA GLN A 146 22.78 18.24 16.87
C GLN A 146 23.79 18.02 18.00
N HIS A 147 25.00 17.52 17.71
CA HIS A 147 26.06 17.20 18.69
C HIS A 147 25.60 16.21 19.78
N ILE A 148 24.75 15.25 19.41
CA ILE A 148 24.22 14.22 20.31
C ILE A 148 25.15 13.00 20.29
N ASN A 149 25.45 12.50 21.49
CA ASN A 149 26.26 11.30 21.62
C ASN A 149 25.49 10.05 21.25
N ILE A 150 26.10 9.19 20.44
CA ILE A 150 25.53 7.92 20.01
C ILE A 150 26.18 6.80 20.81
N GLU A 151 25.37 5.99 21.48
CA GLU A 151 25.85 4.79 22.16
C GLU A 151 26.28 3.70 21.16
N ASN A 152 27.09 2.77 21.60
CA ASN A 152 27.46 1.61 20.78
C ASN A 152 26.22 0.78 20.40
N ALA A 153 26.12 0.43 19.12
CA ALA A 153 25.05 -0.42 18.64
C ALA A 153 25.08 -1.79 19.34
N VAL A 154 23.93 -2.21 19.84
CA VAL A 154 23.75 -3.55 20.40
C VAL A 154 23.33 -4.47 19.28
N MET A 155 24.21 -5.39 18.90
CA MET A 155 23.89 -6.42 17.91
C MET A 155 23.22 -7.59 18.62
N ILE A 156 21.97 -7.87 18.26
CA ILE A 156 21.24 -9.06 18.74
C ILE A 156 21.62 -10.18 17.78
N ASP A 157 22.63 -10.96 18.19
CA ASP A 157 23.13 -12.07 17.36
C ASP A 157 22.31 -13.34 17.62
N ASP A 158 22.17 -14.12 16.59
CA ASP A 158 21.17 -15.17 16.42
C ASP A 158 21.56 -16.52 17.02
N ASP A 159 22.81 -16.71 17.44
CA ASP A 159 23.30 -18.03 17.88
C ASP A 159 22.55 -18.58 19.10
N ASN A 160 21.93 -17.73 19.93
CA ASN A 160 21.21 -18.17 21.14
C ASN A 160 19.70 -17.94 21.11
N THR A 161 19.17 -17.10 20.21
CA THR A 161 17.76 -16.70 20.17
C THR A 161 17.07 -17.00 18.83
N SER A 162 17.80 -17.62 17.90
CA SER A 162 17.31 -17.87 16.53
C SER A 162 16.03 -18.68 16.49
N ARG A 163 15.04 -18.16 15.78
CA ARG A 163 13.84 -18.89 15.39
C ARG A 163 14.11 -20.11 14.51
N PHE A 164 15.33 -20.22 13.99
CA PHE A 164 15.78 -21.34 13.15
C PHE A 164 16.55 -22.42 13.91
N LYS A 165 16.57 -22.41 15.24
CA LYS A 165 17.28 -23.43 16.03
C LYS A 165 16.84 -24.87 15.72
N SER A 166 15.55 -25.05 15.40
CA SER A 166 14.98 -26.34 15.06
C SER A 166 15.22 -26.77 13.62
N SER A 167 15.63 -25.86 12.74
CA SER A 167 15.79 -26.13 11.30
C SER A 167 17.08 -25.52 10.77
N LYS A 168 18.09 -26.33 10.59
CA LYS A 168 19.39 -25.89 10.05
C LYS A 168 19.32 -25.52 8.58
N GLU A 169 18.45 -26.16 7.81
CA GLU A 169 18.21 -25.85 6.40
C GLU A 169 17.54 -24.49 6.23
N LEU A 170 16.58 -24.13 7.08
CA LEU A 170 15.96 -22.80 7.04
C LEU A 170 16.97 -21.72 7.45
N ALA A 171 17.79 -21.96 8.47
CA ALA A 171 18.88 -21.06 8.84
C ALA A 171 19.88 -20.86 7.70
N PHE A 172 20.23 -21.95 7.00
CA PHE A 172 21.12 -21.86 5.85
C PHE A 172 20.47 -21.12 4.68
N LEU A 173 19.20 -21.35 4.40
CA LEU A 173 18.45 -20.68 3.34
C LEU A 173 18.37 -19.17 3.63
N GLU A 174 17.98 -18.77 4.83
CA GLU A 174 17.89 -17.36 5.25
C GLU A 174 19.21 -16.64 5.05
N LYS A 175 20.31 -17.25 5.50
CA LYS A 175 21.63 -16.65 5.43
C LYS A 175 22.17 -16.50 4.00
N ASN A 176 21.68 -17.27 3.03
CA ASN A 176 22.30 -17.36 1.70
C ASN A 176 21.38 -16.98 0.52
N ILE A 177 20.04 -16.93 0.68
CA ILE A 177 19.10 -16.85 -0.43
C ILE A 177 19.28 -15.61 -1.34
N PHE A 178 19.74 -14.49 -0.80
CA PHE A 178 19.94 -13.25 -1.56
C PHE A 178 21.42 -12.85 -1.71
N ARG A 179 22.33 -13.78 -1.42
CA ARG A 179 23.77 -13.52 -1.52
C ARG A 179 24.34 -14.12 -2.80
N ALA A 180 25.25 -13.38 -3.44
CA ALA A 180 25.96 -13.87 -4.60
C ALA A 180 26.87 -15.05 -4.23
N GLY A 181 26.92 -16.05 -5.10
CA GLY A 181 27.72 -17.27 -4.98
C GLY A 181 26.89 -18.52 -4.73
N SER A 182 27.33 -19.63 -5.30
CA SER A 182 26.68 -20.93 -5.10
C SER A 182 27.18 -21.55 -3.79
N ARG A 183 26.34 -21.54 -2.79
CA ARG A 183 26.56 -22.31 -1.56
C ARG A 183 25.57 -23.46 -1.52
N HIS A 184 26.04 -24.65 -1.19
CA HIS A 184 25.21 -25.84 -1.13
C HIS A 184 25.02 -26.30 0.31
N TYR A 185 23.79 -26.61 0.68
CA TYR A 185 23.49 -27.27 1.93
C TYR A 185 23.69 -28.78 1.77
N ASN A 186 24.51 -29.36 2.62
CA ASN A 186 24.88 -30.81 2.53
C ASN A 186 24.13 -31.68 3.54
N GLY A 187 23.17 -31.12 4.30
CA GLY A 187 22.34 -31.85 5.26
C GLY A 187 21.05 -32.41 4.64
N GLU A 188 20.30 -33.14 5.43
CA GLU A 188 18.94 -33.55 5.07
C GLU A 188 18.01 -32.34 5.09
N VAL A 189 17.09 -32.28 4.11
CA VAL A 189 16.12 -31.20 3.96
C VAL A 189 14.71 -31.74 4.22
N ASN A 190 14.13 -31.36 5.35
CA ASN A 190 12.81 -31.84 5.79
C ASN A 190 11.78 -30.69 5.88
N ASP A 191 12.24 -29.46 6.15
CA ASP A 191 11.37 -28.29 6.39
C ASP A 191 11.17 -27.42 5.13
N ILE A 192 11.81 -27.77 4.02
CA ILE A 192 11.70 -27.06 2.75
C ILE A 192 11.21 -28.00 1.67
N ALA A 193 10.12 -27.64 1.01
CA ALA A 193 9.61 -28.35 -0.14
C ALA A 193 9.49 -27.42 -1.35
N LEU A 194 9.89 -27.88 -2.51
CA LEU A 194 9.69 -27.18 -3.78
C LEU A 194 8.66 -27.93 -4.61
N TYR A 195 7.65 -27.21 -5.05
CA TYR A 195 6.62 -27.73 -5.95
C TYR A 195 6.45 -26.80 -7.13
N ALA A 196 6.30 -27.36 -8.32
CA ALA A 196 5.97 -26.61 -9.53
C ALA A 196 4.65 -27.15 -10.11
N GLY A 197 3.63 -26.32 -10.07
CA GLY A 197 2.34 -26.63 -10.71
C GLY A 197 2.33 -26.26 -12.19
N THR A 198 1.49 -26.91 -12.95
CA THR A 198 1.28 -26.60 -14.38
C THR A 198 0.53 -25.26 -14.53
N THR A 199 -0.33 -24.94 -13.58
CA THR A 199 -1.14 -23.71 -13.54
C THR A 199 -1.15 -23.12 -12.13
N PRO A 200 -1.44 -21.81 -11.97
CA PRO A 200 -1.64 -21.20 -10.66
C PRO A 200 -2.71 -21.91 -9.80
N LYS A 201 -3.67 -22.56 -10.45
CA LYS A 201 -4.70 -23.35 -9.77
C LYS A 201 -4.09 -24.62 -9.15
N ASP A 202 -3.23 -25.30 -9.88
CA ASP A 202 -2.56 -26.53 -9.38
C ASP A 202 -1.65 -26.23 -8.20
N GLU A 203 -0.92 -25.11 -8.25
CA GLU A 203 -0.11 -24.63 -7.13
C GLU A 203 -0.94 -24.39 -5.88
N LEU A 204 -2.09 -23.69 -6.03
CA LEU A 204 -2.98 -23.44 -4.91
C LEU A 204 -3.66 -24.69 -4.38
N GLN A 205 -3.98 -25.65 -5.23
CA GLN A 205 -4.54 -26.94 -4.80
C GLN A 205 -3.50 -27.73 -3.98
N TYR A 206 -2.25 -27.75 -4.42
CA TYR A 206 -1.16 -28.35 -3.64
C TYR A 206 -0.97 -27.67 -2.29
N ILE A 207 -0.90 -26.34 -2.27
CA ILE A 207 -0.80 -25.55 -1.04
C ILE A 207 -1.99 -25.85 -0.11
N THR A 208 -3.20 -25.91 -0.64
CA THR A 208 -4.42 -26.25 0.11
C THR A 208 -4.28 -27.63 0.79
N GLY A 209 -3.81 -28.62 0.05
CA GLY A 209 -3.55 -29.95 0.60
C GLY A 209 -2.53 -29.92 1.73
N LYS A 210 -1.45 -29.15 1.57
CA LYS A 210 -0.42 -28.98 2.62
C LYS A 210 -0.93 -28.22 3.85
N ILE A 211 -1.76 -27.20 3.67
CA ILE A 211 -2.40 -26.51 4.81
C ILE A 211 -3.27 -27.49 5.62
N LEU A 212 -4.08 -28.31 4.94
CA LEU A 212 -4.92 -29.30 5.60
C LEU A 212 -4.11 -30.41 6.29
N GLU A 213 -3.02 -30.84 5.69
CA GLU A 213 -2.09 -31.80 6.26
C GLU A 213 -1.48 -31.24 7.56
N LEU A 214 -0.90 -30.05 7.51
CA LEU A 214 -0.28 -29.39 8.66
C LEU A 214 -1.26 -29.16 9.82
N THR A 215 -2.47 -28.73 9.51
CA THR A 215 -3.47 -28.44 10.54
C THR A 215 -4.08 -29.70 11.14
N ARG A 216 -4.26 -30.77 10.37
CA ARG A 216 -4.89 -32.00 10.85
C ARG A 216 -3.91 -32.98 11.47
N LEU A 217 -2.67 -33.05 10.96
CA LEU A 217 -1.71 -34.07 11.37
C LEU A 217 -0.56 -33.51 12.22
N SER A 218 -0.18 -32.24 12.04
CA SER A 218 1.00 -31.65 12.68
C SER A 218 0.66 -30.63 13.77
N GLY A 219 -0.63 -30.42 14.05
CA GLY A 219 -1.08 -29.54 15.16
C GLY A 219 -0.93 -28.04 14.92
N TYR A 220 -0.66 -27.61 13.68
CA TYR A 220 -0.65 -26.20 13.32
C TYR A 220 -2.06 -25.60 13.34
N ARG A 221 -2.18 -24.34 13.70
CA ARG A 221 -3.40 -23.55 13.53
C ARG A 221 -3.37 -22.81 12.19
N TYR A 222 -4.51 -22.54 11.62
CA TYR A 222 -4.57 -21.70 10.39
C TYR A 222 -3.91 -20.33 10.55
N SER A 223 -3.94 -19.77 11.76
CA SER A 223 -3.25 -18.51 12.09
C SER A 223 -1.72 -18.58 12.06
N ASP A 224 -1.16 -19.78 12.10
CA ASP A 224 0.29 -20.01 12.11
C ASP A 224 0.84 -20.14 10.67
N ILE A 225 -0.05 -20.14 9.66
CA ILE A 225 0.29 -20.39 8.26
C ILE A 225 0.08 -19.11 7.44
N ALA A 226 1.09 -18.72 6.68
CA ALA A 226 1.02 -17.62 5.72
C ALA A 226 1.27 -18.10 4.29
N VAL A 227 0.45 -17.65 3.35
CA VAL A 227 0.65 -17.85 1.91
C VAL A 227 1.03 -16.51 1.29
N VAL A 228 2.21 -16.45 0.68
CA VAL A 228 2.77 -15.22 0.12
C VAL A 228 2.86 -15.34 -1.39
N THR A 229 2.45 -14.30 -2.11
CA THR A 229 2.54 -14.23 -3.57
C THR A 229 3.04 -12.85 -4.03
N GLY A 230 3.81 -12.83 -5.10
CA GLY A 230 4.21 -11.59 -5.78
C GLY A 230 3.09 -10.97 -6.63
N ASP A 231 2.06 -11.76 -7.00
CA ASP A 231 0.92 -11.29 -7.82
C ASP A 231 -0.43 -11.69 -7.22
N ILE A 232 -0.92 -10.85 -6.33
CA ILE A 232 -2.24 -11.03 -5.73
C ILE A 232 -3.39 -10.90 -6.75
N GLY A 233 -3.15 -10.23 -7.88
CA GLY A 233 -4.15 -10.06 -8.94
C GLY A 233 -4.49 -11.40 -9.61
N VAL A 234 -3.50 -12.24 -9.82
CA VAL A 234 -3.64 -13.58 -10.40
C VAL A 234 -4.15 -14.57 -9.35
N TYR A 235 -3.49 -14.62 -8.20
CA TYR A 235 -3.75 -15.66 -7.19
C TYR A 235 -4.93 -15.37 -6.26
N GLY A 236 -5.24 -14.09 -6.00
CA GLY A 236 -6.18 -13.71 -4.94
C GLY A 236 -7.59 -14.31 -5.09
N LYS A 237 -8.21 -14.21 -6.28
CA LYS A 237 -9.54 -14.78 -6.53
C LYS A 237 -9.53 -16.32 -6.52
N LEU A 238 -8.48 -16.92 -7.08
CA LEU A 238 -8.31 -18.38 -7.10
C LEU A 238 -8.16 -18.91 -5.67
N ALA A 239 -7.29 -18.29 -4.87
CA ALA A 239 -7.09 -18.65 -3.48
C ALA A 239 -8.39 -18.54 -2.65
N ALA A 240 -9.11 -17.41 -2.80
CA ALA A 240 -10.38 -17.22 -2.10
C ALA A 240 -11.40 -18.33 -2.43
N ASN A 241 -11.51 -18.69 -3.71
CA ASN A 241 -12.43 -19.75 -4.12
C ASN A 241 -12.00 -21.13 -3.61
N ILE A 242 -10.73 -21.50 -3.78
CA ILE A 242 -10.22 -22.82 -3.41
C ILE A 242 -10.24 -22.99 -1.88
N PHE A 243 -9.82 -21.99 -1.12
CA PHE A 243 -9.84 -22.04 0.34
C PHE A 243 -11.25 -22.10 0.89
N SER A 244 -12.21 -21.32 0.33
CA SER A 244 -13.62 -21.40 0.71
C SER A 244 -14.24 -22.76 0.42
N GLN A 245 -13.95 -23.38 -0.73
CA GLN A 245 -14.42 -24.71 -1.09
C GLN A 245 -13.88 -25.81 -0.14
N ASN A 246 -12.72 -25.59 0.46
CA ASN A 246 -12.10 -26.52 1.39
C ASN A 246 -12.28 -26.11 2.87
N GLU A 247 -13.18 -25.15 3.13
CA GLU A 247 -13.51 -24.66 4.48
C GLU A 247 -12.29 -24.14 5.28
N ILE A 248 -11.28 -23.64 4.57
CA ILE A 248 -10.11 -23.04 5.18
C ILE A 248 -10.42 -21.58 5.51
N PRO A 249 -10.39 -21.17 6.79
CA PRO A 249 -10.51 -19.76 7.15
C PRO A 249 -9.27 -19.00 6.71
N PHE A 250 -9.44 -17.88 6.02
CA PHE A 250 -8.33 -17.08 5.52
C PHE A 250 -8.61 -15.58 5.58
N PHE A 251 -7.54 -14.80 5.65
CA PHE A 251 -7.55 -13.37 5.43
C PHE A 251 -6.77 -13.08 4.15
N LEU A 252 -7.36 -12.31 3.24
CA LEU A 252 -6.75 -11.90 1.99
C LEU A 252 -6.40 -10.41 2.03
N ASP A 253 -5.12 -10.09 2.12
CA ASP A 253 -4.63 -8.70 2.11
C ASP A 253 -4.70 -8.12 0.69
N GLN A 254 -5.92 -7.81 0.25
CA GLN A 254 -6.18 -7.19 -1.04
C GLN A 254 -7.04 -5.94 -0.87
N LYS A 255 -6.54 -4.82 -1.39
CA LYS A 255 -7.36 -3.62 -1.50
C LYS A 255 -8.40 -3.82 -2.60
N ARG A 256 -9.67 -3.79 -2.23
CA ARG A 256 -10.77 -3.75 -3.19
C ARG A 256 -10.95 -2.33 -3.69
N HIS A 257 -11.14 -2.17 -4.99
CA HIS A 257 -11.49 -0.87 -5.54
C HIS A 257 -12.92 -0.54 -5.13
N ILE A 258 -13.13 0.65 -4.61
CA ILE A 258 -14.47 1.13 -4.23
C ILE A 258 -15.41 1.23 -5.44
N THR A 259 -14.85 1.38 -6.64
CA THR A 259 -15.59 1.39 -7.91
C THR A 259 -16.34 0.09 -8.21
N ASP A 260 -15.94 -1.02 -7.56
CA ASP A 260 -16.63 -2.31 -7.72
C ASP A 260 -17.87 -2.44 -6.80
N ASN A 261 -18.17 -1.40 -6.02
CA ASN A 261 -19.33 -1.36 -5.14
C ASN A 261 -20.56 -0.85 -5.91
N CYS A 262 -21.67 -1.58 -5.83
CA CYS A 262 -22.90 -1.23 -6.55
C CYS A 262 -23.41 0.19 -6.22
N LEU A 263 -23.22 0.67 -4.99
CA LEU A 263 -23.61 2.05 -4.61
C LEU A 263 -22.76 3.09 -5.34
N VAL A 264 -21.44 2.85 -5.42
CA VAL A 264 -20.54 3.75 -6.16
C VAL A 264 -20.86 3.71 -7.65
N GLU A 265 -21.17 2.53 -8.19
CA GLU A 265 -21.60 2.37 -9.57
C GLU A 265 -22.91 3.14 -9.84
N MET A 266 -23.88 3.09 -8.91
CA MET A 266 -25.11 3.87 -9.00
C MET A 266 -24.81 5.38 -9.06
N ILE A 267 -23.99 5.90 -8.15
CA ILE A 267 -23.62 7.32 -8.12
C ILE A 267 -22.92 7.72 -9.42
N THR A 268 -21.96 6.91 -9.87
CA THR A 268 -21.20 7.17 -11.10
C THR A 268 -22.15 7.12 -12.32
N ALA A 269 -23.06 6.17 -12.38
CA ALA A 269 -24.04 6.07 -13.47
C ALA A 269 -24.99 7.28 -13.50
N VAL A 270 -25.43 7.78 -12.33
CA VAL A 270 -26.26 8.99 -12.25
C VAL A 270 -25.52 10.23 -12.77
N LEU A 271 -24.25 10.39 -12.40
CA LEU A 271 -23.42 11.48 -12.91
C LEU A 271 -23.22 11.36 -14.44
N ASP A 272 -22.92 10.16 -14.93
CA ASP A 272 -22.80 9.87 -16.36
C ASP A 272 -24.11 10.12 -17.13
N ILE A 273 -25.28 9.86 -16.54
CA ILE A 273 -26.60 10.16 -17.16
C ILE A 273 -26.72 11.65 -17.42
N ILE A 274 -26.32 12.48 -16.47
CA ILE A 274 -26.38 13.94 -16.62
C ILE A 274 -25.35 14.42 -17.64
N GLU A 275 -24.10 14.00 -17.51
CA GLU A 275 -22.97 14.42 -18.35
C GLU A 275 -23.19 13.99 -19.82
N LYS A 276 -23.60 12.74 -20.04
CA LYS A 276 -23.79 12.13 -21.35
C LYS A 276 -25.21 12.28 -21.92
N ASN A 277 -25.99 13.21 -21.38
CA ASN A 277 -27.34 13.54 -21.85
C ASN A 277 -28.24 12.31 -22.02
N TYR A 278 -28.38 11.52 -20.93
CA TYR A 278 -29.19 10.30 -20.87
C TYR A 278 -28.76 9.22 -21.89
N ALA A 279 -27.46 9.02 -22.00
CA ALA A 279 -26.95 7.94 -22.84
C ALA A 279 -27.52 6.59 -22.40
N TYR A 280 -27.82 5.76 -23.37
CA TYR A 280 -28.44 4.44 -23.18
C TYR A 280 -27.63 3.59 -22.17
N ASP A 281 -26.32 3.47 -22.36
CA ASP A 281 -25.46 2.67 -21.49
C ASP A 281 -25.49 3.17 -20.04
N SER A 282 -25.47 4.48 -19.82
CA SER A 282 -25.48 5.08 -18.49
C SER A 282 -26.82 4.83 -17.77
N MET A 283 -27.94 4.92 -18.52
CA MET A 283 -29.27 4.63 -17.98
C MET A 283 -29.41 3.17 -17.56
N PHE A 284 -29.04 2.22 -18.41
CA PHE A 284 -29.14 0.81 -18.09
C PHE A 284 -28.13 0.34 -17.05
N ARG A 285 -26.94 0.97 -16.98
CA ARG A 285 -26.02 0.78 -15.85
C ARG A 285 -26.70 1.16 -14.54
N TYR A 286 -27.31 2.34 -14.47
CA TYR A 286 -28.05 2.78 -13.28
C TYR A 286 -29.18 1.80 -12.89
N LEU A 287 -30.03 1.42 -13.83
CA LEU A 287 -31.14 0.52 -13.58
C LEU A 287 -30.67 -0.85 -13.05
N ARG A 288 -29.57 -1.37 -13.57
CA ARG A 288 -29.02 -2.68 -13.19
C ARG A 288 -28.21 -2.70 -11.89
N THR A 289 -28.06 -1.57 -11.20
CA THR A 289 -27.37 -1.51 -9.90
C THR A 289 -28.10 -2.21 -8.77
N GLY A 290 -29.40 -2.48 -8.91
CA GLY A 290 -30.23 -3.08 -7.88
C GLY A 290 -30.76 -2.11 -6.83
N PHE A 291 -30.53 -0.79 -6.99
CA PHE A 291 -31.07 0.25 -6.10
C PHE A 291 -32.34 0.89 -6.63
N THR A 292 -32.88 0.39 -7.74
CA THR A 292 -34.16 0.81 -8.29
C THR A 292 -35.28 -0.11 -7.77
N GLN A 293 -36.50 0.34 -7.86
CA GLN A 293 -37.70 -0.49 -7.49
C GLN A 293 -38.04 -1.53 -8.57
N LEU A 294 -37.36 -1.49 -9.71
CA LEU A 294 -37.62 -2.41 -10.82
C LEU A 294 -36.90 -3.75 -10.58
N THR A 295 -37.59 -4.82 -10.93
CA THR A 295 -37.00 -6.16 -10.97
C THR A 295 -36.12 -6.33 -12.20
N ARG A 296 -35.24 -7.34 -12.19
CA ARG A 296 -34.38 -7.65 -13.34
C ARG A 296 -35.16 -7.91 -14.61
N ASP A 297 -36.26 -8.65 -14.49
CA ASP A 297 -37.14 -9.01 -15.64
C ASP A 297 -37.79 -7.76 -16.25
N GLU A 298 -38.22 -6.82 -15.41
CA GLU A 298 -38.79 -5.54 -15.88
C GLU A 298 -37.72 -4.68 -16.57
N ILE A 299 -36.48 -4.67 -16.06
CA ILE A 299 -35.36 -3.96 -16.68
C ILE A 299 -35.06 -4.58 -18.06
N ASP A 300 -35.01 -5.90 -18.16
CA ASP A 300 -34.73 -6.58 -19.43
C ASP A 300 -35.87 -6.40 -20.47
N ILE A 301 -37.11 -6.36 -20.03
CA ILE A 301 -38.25 -6.00 -20.89
C ILE A 301 -38.09 -4.56 -21.40
N LEU A 302 -37.78 -3.63 -20.51
CA LEU A 302 -37.57 -2.22 -20.87
C LEU A 302 -36.39 -2.06 -21.83
N ASP A 303 -35.29 -2.78 -21.60
CA ASP A 303 -34.10 -2.79 -22.45
C ASP A 303 -34.44 -3.25 -23.87
N ASN A 304 -35.09 -4.39 -24.00
CA ASN A 304 -35.57 -4.93 -25.27
C ASN A 304 -36.50 -3.97 -26.00
N TYR A 305 -37.43 -3.34 -25.28
CA TYR A 305 -38.34 -2.34 -25.85
C TYR A 305 -37.57 -1.12 -26.38
N CYS A 306 -36.66 -0.57 -25.61
CA CYS A 306 -35.84 0.58 -26.02
C CYS A 306 -34.98 0.27 -27.25
N LEU A 307 -34.43 -0.94 -27.32
CA LEU A 307 -33.66 -1.40 -28.49
C LEU A 307 -34.56 -1.55 -29.73
N ALA A 308 -35.74 -2.16 -29.58
CA ALA A 308 -36.69 -2.39 -30.70
C ALA A 308 -37.23 -1.08 -31.28
N VAL A 309 -37.50 -0.09 -30.45
CA VAL A 309 -38.07 1.21 -30.87
C VAL A 309 -37.00 2.27 -31.14
N GLY A 310 -35.73 1.98 -30.82
CA GLY A 310 -34.60 2.90 -31.03
C GLY A 310 -34.65 4.12 -30.09
N ILE A 311 -35.15 3.96 -28.87
CA ILE A 311 -35.21 5.06 -27.88
C ILE A 311 -33.82 5.31 -27.29
N LYS A 312 -33.31 6.56 -27.44
CA LYS A 312 -31.99 6.99 -26.96
C LYS A 312 -32.05 8.41 -26.43
N GLY A 313 -31.06 8.75 -25.56
CA GLY A 313 -30.88 10.10 -25.05
C GLY A 313 -32.05 10.58 -24.23
N ARG A 314 -32.36 11.87 -24.31
CA ARG A 314 -33.36 12.54 -23.48
C ARG A 314 -34.78 11.94 -23.59
N LYS A 315 -35.08 11.16 -24.63
CA LYS A 315 -36.32 10.41 -24.71
C LYS A 315 -36.44 9.33 -23.64
N LEU A 316 -35.36 8.79 -23.14
CA LEU A 316 -35.35 7.85 -22.03
C LEU A 316 -35.82 8.49 -20.72
N SER A 317 -35.58 9.78 -20.51
CA SER A 317 -36.09 10.49 -19.32
C SER A 317 -37.56 10.75 -19.33
N LEU A 318 -38.20 10.69 -20.50
CA LEU A 318 -39.64 10.96 -20.70
C LEU A 318 -40.50 9.72 -20.66
N ILE A 319 -39.94 8.52 -20.65
CA ILE A 319 -40.69 7.25 -20.60
C ILE A 319 -41.56 7.15 -19.36
N HIS A 320 -41.21 7.79 -18.26
CA HIS A 320 -42.01 7.86 -17.04
C HIS A 320 -43.16 8.89 -17.07
N ILE A 321 -43.26 9.72 -18.11
CA ILE A 321 -44.21 10.82 -18.18
C ILE A 321 -45.37 10.50 -19.15
N SER A 322 -45.16 9.56 -20.07
CA SER A 322 -46.25 9.13 -20.98
C SER A 322 -46.80 7.78 -20.51
N GLU A 323 -47.98 7.79 -19.84
CA GLU A 323 -48.80 6.59 -19.75
C GLU A 323 -49.01 6.04 -21.15
N PRO A 324 -48.90 4.73 -21.36
CA PRO A 324 -49.30 4.16 -22.62
C PRO A 324 -50.83 4.36 -22.74
N THR A 325 -51.26 5.25 -23.59
CA THR A 325 -52.63 5.29 -24.06
C THR A 325 -52.91 3.90 -24.63
N ARG A 326 -53.67 3.10 -23.89
CA ARG A 326 -54.21 1.82 -24.40
C ARG A 326 -55.01 2.10 -25.65
N PRO A 327 -54.85 1.28 -26.70
CA PRO A 327 -55.80 1.29 -27.83
C PRO A 327 -57.19 0.77 -27.44
#